data_2bc290fd3ba122d5a321c27773b52952
#
_entry.id   2bc290fd3ba122d5a321c27773b52952
#
_cell.length_a   1.000
_cell.length_b   1.000
_cell.length_c   1.000
_cell.angle_alpha   90.00
_cell.angle_beta   90.00
_cell.angle_gamma   90.00
#
_symmetry.space_group_name_H-M   'P 1'
#
loop_
_entity.id
_entity.type
_entity.pdbx_description
1 polymer ?
#
loop_
_entity_poly.entity_id
_entity_poly.type
_entity_poly.pdbx_seq_one_letter_code
_entity_poly.pdbx_strand_id
1 'polypeptide(L)'
;GCKLSPRAKKPRVVLNCAAIPKGLMESELFGHVKGAFTGAISDHEGAASQAEGGTLFLDEICEMDLHLQSKLLRFIQTGTFTKVGGNRQQKVDIRFICATNRDPLVEIGEGRFREDLYYRLHVIPIHLPPLRAREGDTLDIARKILIEFAAEENKRFHDFDPEVSRMFLNYPWPGNVRQLQNVIRNIVVLNKGELVTADMVPAPVNPVGSGPGRVPGMMATSSTFAPSLPSQGGASPMAVAPPQNSVPSASNSPLAENLAAEALRATTGGSTNPMGMARPSA
;
A
#
# COMPACT_ATOMS: atom_id res chain seq x y z
N GLY A 1 3.04 2.67 18.80
CA GLY A 1 4.35 2.01 18.93
C GLY A 1 5.51 2.97 19.17
N CYS A 2 5.66 4.07 18.41
CA CYS A 2 6.84 4.95 18.59
C CYS A 2 6.89 5.68 19.94
N LYS A 3 5.75 6.08 20.49
CA LYS A 3 5.70 6.84 21.78
C LYS A 3 6.21 6.05 22.99
N LEU A 4 6.17 4.71 22.95
CA LEU A 4 6.60 3.83 24.04
C LEU A 4 7.98 3.18 23.77
N SER A 5 8.70 3.64 22.76
CA SER A 5 9.98 3.08 22.33
C SER A 5 11.14 3.90 22.91
N PRO A 6 12.32 3.30 23.11
CA PRO A 6 13.54 4.07 23.42
C PRO A 6 13.86 5.17 22.39
N ARG A 7 13.30 5.05 21.17
CA ARG A 7 13.44 6.03 20.09
C ARG A 7 12.27 7.05 20.04
N ALA A 8 11.46 7.18 21.12
CA ALA A 8 10.27 8.05 21.15
C ALA A 8 10.57 9.52 20.85
N LYS A 9 11.74 10.00 21.29
CA LYS A 9 12.22 11.38 21.09
C LYS A 9 13.15 11.55 19.87
N LYS A 10 13.39 10.47 19.11
CA LYS A 10 14.26 10.47 17.93
C LYS A 10 13.46 10.77 16.67
N PRO A 11 14.12 11.14 15.55
CA PRO A 11 13.43 11.44 14.29
C PRO A 11 12.50 10.32 13.85
N ARG A 12 11.34 10.70 13.30
CA ARG A 12 10.43 9.80 12.62
C ARG A 12 10.18 10.33 11.22
N VAL A 13 10.79 9.69 10.24
CA VAL A 13 10.64 10.03 8.83
C VAL A 13 9.63 9.10 8.20
N VAL A 14 8.73 9.65 7.40
CA VAL A 14 7.68 8.90 6.66
C VAL A 14 7.91 9.13 5.18
N LEU A 15 8.01 8.04 4.43
CA LEU A 15 8.15 8.06 2.98
C LEU A 15 7.01 7.23 2.37
N ASN A 16 6.20 7.86 1.51
CA ASN A 16 5.14 7.16 0.78
C ASN A 16 5.63 6.79 -0.61
N CYS A 17 5.87 5.48 -0.83
CA CYS A 17 6.43 4.97 -2.08
C CYS A 17 5.49 5.14 -3.29
N ALA A 18 4.17 5.23 -3.07
CA ALA A 18 3.20 5.45 -4.14
C ALA A 18 3.11 6.93 -4.58
N ALA A 19 3.46 7.87 -3.68
CA ALA A 19 3.32 9.30 -3.96
C ALA A 19 4.50 9.91 -4.72
N ILE A 20 5.64 9.22 -4.75
CA ILE A 20 6.87 9.72 -5.36
C ILE A 20 7.06 9.11 -6.75
N PRO A 21 7.36 9.92 -7.77
CA PRO A 21 7.71 9.41 -9.09
C PRO A 21 8.88 8.40 -9.02
N LYS A 22 8.78 7.27 -9.73
CA LYS A 22 9.78 6.19 -9.68
C LYS A 22 11.21 6.67 -9.91
N GLY A 23 11.42 7.61 -10.82
CA GLY A 23 12.75 8.17 -11.10
C GLY A 23 13.34 9.03 -9.98
N LEU A 24 12.54 9.48 -9.01
CA LEU A 24 12.99 10.28 -7.87
C LEU A 24 13.04 9.51 -6.56
N MET A 25 12.40 8.34 -6.49
CA MET A 25 12.28 7.55 -5.26
C MET A 25 13.63 7.22 -4.63
N GLU A 26 14.63 6.87 -5.43
CA GLU A 26 15.97 6.58 -4.94
C GLU A 26 16.62 7.82 -4.30
N SER A 27 16.46 8.96 -4.94
CA SER A 27 16.94 10.24 -4.44
C SER A 27 16.22 10.67 -3.15
N GLU A 28 14.91 10.46 -3.04
CA GLU A 28 14.15 10.76 -1.82
C GLU A 28 14.55 9.84 -0.67
N LEU A 29 14.84 8.57 -0.96
CA LEU A 29 15.24 7.61 0.06
C LEU A 29 16.69 7.80 0.52
N PHE A 30 17.65 7.87 -0.41
CA PHE A 30 19.07 7.87 -0.10
C PHE A 30 19.76 9.24 -0.23
N GLY A 31 19.07 10.22 -0.81
CA GLY A 31 19.63 11.53 -1.15
C GLY A 31 20.47 11.50 -2.44
N HIS A 32 20.91 12.65 -2.88
CA HIS A 32 21.77 12.80 -4.04
C HIS A 32 22.83 13.87 -3.80
N VAL A 33 23.93 13.79 -4.57
CA VAL A 33 24.91 14.87 -4.67
C VAL A 33 24.58 15.78 -5.84
N LYS A 34 25.01 17.03 -5.77
CA LYS A 34 24.87 17.99 -6.87
C LYS A 34 25.39 17.39 -8.18
N GLY A 35 24.60 17.51 -9.25
CA GLY A 35 24.95 17.01 -10.58
C GLY A 35 24.68 15.51 -10.80
N ALA A 36 24.07 14.80 -9.86
CA ALA A 36 23.77 13.37 -9.97
C ALA A 36 22.84 13.02 -11.14
N PHE A 37 21.95 13.93 -11.49
CA PHE A 37 21.01 13.83 -12.63
C PHE A 37 20.58 15.22 -13.10
N THR A 38 19.91 15.30 -14.25
CA THR A 38 19.36 16.56 -14.79
C THR A 38 18.35 17.14 -13.78
N GLY A 39 18.69 18.29 -13.19
CA GLY A 39 17.86 18.93 -12.14
C GLY A 39 18.42 18.80 -10.74
N ALA A 40 19.48 18.04 -10.50
CA ALA A 40 20.19 17.99 -9.21
C ALA A 40 21.08 19.23 -9.02
N ILE A 41 20.47 20.36 -8.69
CA ILE A 41 21.13 21.68 -8.58
C ILE A 41 21.97 21.79 -7.30
N SER A 42 21.57 21.09 -6.24
CA SER A 42 22.22 21.08 -4.91
C SER A 42 22.29 19.67 -4.35
N ASP A 43 23.04 19.48 -3.28
CA ASP A 43 22.99 18.25 -2.49
C ASP A 43 21.64 18.11 -1.80
N HIS A 44 21.14 16.88 -1.73
CA HIS A 44 19.90 16.55 -1.00
C HIS A 44 20.15 15.45 0.03
N GLU A 45 19.60 15.65 1.23
CA GLU A 45 19.62 14.62 2.26
C GLU A 45 18.36 13.76 2.18
N GLY A 46 18.54 12.47 1.83
CA GLY A 46 17.44 11.51 1.76
C GLY A 46 16.88 11.13 3.13
N ALA A 47 15.72 10.49 3.09
CA ALA A 47 14.99 10.00 4.26
C ALA A 47 15.85 9.09 5.17
N ALA A 48 16.78 8.32 4.59
CA ALA A 48 17.71 7.48 5.34
C ALA A 48 18.62 8.29 6.26
N SER A 49 19.22 9.40 5.77
CA SER A 49 20.05 10.29 6.62
C SER A 49 19.20 10.97 7.68
N GLN A 50 18.03 11.48 7.31
CA GLN A 50 17.12 12.19 8.22
C GLN A 50 16.60 11.31 9.36
N ALA A 51 16.48 9.99 9.13
CA ALA A 51 15.98 9.03 10.09
C ALA A 51 17.06 8.49 11.05
N GLU A 52 18.30 8.99 11.00
CA GLU A 52 19.42 8.50 11.82
C GLU A 52 19.07 8.44 13.30
N GLY A 53 19.36 7.33 13.95
CA GLY A 53 19.03 7.04 15.34
C GLY A 53 17.54 6.86 15.62
N GLY A 54 16.68 7.03 14.61
CA GLY A 54 15.24 7.11 14.69
C GLY A 54 14.48 5.97 14.02
N THR A 55 13.39 6.32 13.33
CA THR A 55 12.50 5.38 12.66
C THR A 55 12.18 5.88 11.25
N LEU A 56 12.38 5.02 10.26
CA LEU A 56 11.93 5.22 8.89
C LEU A 56 10.68 4.39 8.64
N PHE A 57 9.59 5.04 8.31
CA PHE A 57 8.33 4.42 7.92
C PHE A 57 8.19 4.47 6.39
N LEU A 58 8.15 3.30 5.75
CA LEU A 58 7.95 3.15 4.32
C LEU A 58 6.50 2.71 4.08
N ASP A 59 5.69 3.62 3.56
CA ASP A 59 4.30 3.34 3.21
C ASP A 59 4.21 2.86 1.77
N GLU A 60 3.31 1.94 1.49
CA GLU A 60 3.08 1.31 0.18
C GLU A 60 4.37 0.71 -0.43
N ILE A 61 5.08 -0.08 0.38
CA ILE A 61 6.40 -0.63 0.00
C ILE A 61 6.37 -1.47 -1.28
N CYS A 62 5.25 -2.13 -1.59
CA CYS A 62 5.07 -2.93 -2.81
C CYS A 62 4.99 -2.08 -4.10
N GLU A 63 4.89 -0.74 -4.01
CA GLU A 63 4.96 0.17 -5.16
C GLU A 63 6.38 0.48 -5.61
N MET A 64 7.38 0.10 -4.80
CA MET A 64 8.79 0.32 -5.10
C MET A 64 9.24 -0.56 -6.28
N ASP A 65 10.03 -0.02 -7.21
CA ASP A 65 10.59 -0.80 -8.31
C ASP A 65 11.65 -1.83 -7.84
N LEU A 66 11.82 -2.91 -8.61
CA LEU A 66 12.70 -4.03 -8.25
C LEU A 66 14.15 -3.63 -8.07
N HIS A 67 14.64 -2.63 -8.81
CA HIS A 67 16.02 -2.16 -8.67
C HIS A 67 16.24 -1.51 -7.31
N LEU A 68 15.31 -0.64 -6.92
CA LEU A 68 15.36 0.03 -5.63
C LEU A 68 15.11 -0.92 -4.46
N GLN A 69 14.26 -1.94 -4.63
CA GLN A 69 14.08 -3.02 -3.66
C GLN A 69 15.41 -3.74 -3.36
N SER A 70 16.25 -3.98 -4.38
CA SER A 70 17.58 -4.59 -4.21
C SER A 70 18.53 -3.70 -3.39
N LYS A 71 18.50 -2.39 -3.63
CA LYS A 71 19.27 -1.42 -2.85
C LYS A 71 18.77 -1.31 -1.41
N LEU A 72 17.46 -1.31 -1.22
CA LEU A 72 16.82 -1.29 0.09
C LEU A 72 17.19 -2.54 0.90
N LEU A 73 17.14 -3.72 0.29
CA LEU A 73 17.55 -4.95 0.95
C LEU A 73 18.97 -4.86 1.49
N ARG A 74 19.92 -4.41 0.64
CA ARG A 74 21.31 -4.21 1.05
C ARG A 74 21.41 -3.20 2.18
N PHE A 75 20.68 -2.10 2.10
CA PHE A 75 20.63 -1.09 3.14
C PHE A 75 20.14 -1.64 4.48
N ILE A 76 19.04 -2.41 4.50
CA ILE A 76 18.51 -3.05 5.72
C ILE A 76 19.49 -4.08 6.31
N GLN A 77 20.26 -4.77 5.46
CA GLN A 77 21.22 -5.77 5.90
C GLN A 77 22.48 -5.17 6.53
N THR A 78 22.99 -4.09 5.95
CA THR A 78 24.31 -3.52 6.31
C THR A 78 24.21 -2.26 7.17
N GLY A 79 23.06 -1.59 7.18
CA GLY A 79 22.90 -0.26 7.78
C GLY A 79 23.65 0.83 7.01
N THR A 80 24.06 0.55 5.76
CA THR A 80 24.88 1.46 4.96
C THR A 80 24.25 1.73 3.59
N PHE A 81 24.42 2.93 3.09
CA PHE A 81 23.96 3.36 1.77
C PHE A 81 24.91 4.40 1.16
N THR A 82 24.71 4.71 -0.12
CA THR A 82 25.45 5.76 -0.84
C THR A 82 24.42 6.68 -1.51
N LYS A 83 24.66 8.00 -1.45
CA LYS A 83 23.82 8.98 -2.16
C LYS A 83 23.90 8.75 -3.67
N VAL A 84 22.83 9.07 -4.39
CA VAL A 84 22.81 9.00 -5.86
C VAL A 84 23.87 9.93 -6.45
N GLY A 85 24.69 9.41 -7.36
CA GLY A 85 25.82 10.13 -7.95
C GLY A 85 27.03 10.31 -7.01
N GLY A 86 26.94 9.88 -5.75
CA GLY A 86 28.03 9.92 -4.79
C GLY A 86 28.82 8.60 -4.73
N ASN A 87 30.01 8.65 -4.12
CA ASN A 87 30.87 7.49 -3.88
C ASN A 87 31.10 7.22 -2.38
N ARG A 88 30.67 8.13 -1.49
CA ARG A 88 30.87 7.99 -0.06
C ARG A 88 29.76 7.14 0.56
N GLN A 89 30.16 6.02 1.19
CA GLN A 89 29.24 5.20 1.98
C GLN A 89 28.93 5.88 3.31
N GLN A 90 27.64 5.92 3.67
CA GLN A 90 27.13 6.42 4.93
C GLN A 90 26.58 5.25 5.75
N LYS A 91 26.83 5.24 7.04
CA LYS A 91 26.31 4.24 7.99
C LYS A 91 25.31 4.92 8.93
N VAL A 92 24.17 4.27 9.12
CA VAL A 92 23.08 4.77 9.97
C VAL A 92 22.45 3.64 10.79
N ASP A 93 21.89 4.00 11.94
CA ASP A 93 21.12 3.10 12.79
C ASP A 93 19.63 3.48 12.77
N ILE A 94 18.84 2.76 11.99
CA ILE A 94 17.43 3.06 11.74
C ILE A 94 16.55 1.87 12.10
N ARG A 95 15.40 2.12 12.73
CA ARG A 95 14.28 1.18 12.82
C ARG A 95 13.38 1.32 11.61
N PHE A 96 13.22 0.24 10.85
CA PHE A 96 12.30 0.19 9.72
C PHE A 96 10.91 -0.23 10.18
N ILE A 97 9.89 0.42 9.62
CA ILE A 97 8.48 0.02 9.69
C ILE A 97 7.95 0.15 8.27
N CYS A 98 7.41 -0.93 7.72
CA CYS A 98 6.86 -0.94 6.37
C CYS A 98 5.37 -1.22 6.41
N ALA A 99 4.63 -0.62 5.48
CA ALA A 99 3.21 -0.87 5.28
C ALA A 99 2.91 -1.08 3.80
N THR A 100 1.87 -1.83 3.52
CA THR A 100 1.31 -2.02 2.18
C THR A 100 -0.17 -2.37 2.28
N ASN A 101 -0.94 -1.98 1.28
CA ASN A 101 -2.32 -2.39 1.08
C ASN A 101 -2.46 -3.60 0.15
N ARG A 102 -1.35 -4.05 -0.47
CA ARG A 102 -1.29 -5.23 -1.34
C ARG A 102 -0.92 -6.47 -0.54
N ASP A 103 -1.24 -7.65 -1.08
CA ASP A 103 -0.71 -8.91 -0.56
C ASP A 103 0.72 -9.12 -1.09
N PRO A 104 1.75 -9.08 -0.23
CA PRO A 104 3.13 -9.23 -0.68
C PRO A 104 3.42 -10.58 -1.34
N LEU A 105 2.72 -11.65 -0.97
CA LEU A 105 2.92 -12.98 -1.56
C LEU A 105 2.40 -13.03 -2.99
N VAL A 106 1.28 -12.35 -3.27
CA VAL A 106 0.77 -12.19 -4.63
C VAL A 106 1.77 -11.37 -5.47
N GLU A 107 2.28 -10.26 -4.93
CA GLU A 107 3.25 -9.41 -5.63
C GLU A 107 4.58 -10.16 -5.93
N ILE A 108 5.00 -11.08 -5.04
CA ILE A 108 6.14 -11.98 -5.29
C ILE A 108 5.83 -12.94 -6.42
N GLY A 109 4.68 -13.61 -6.40
CA GLY A 109 4.27 -14.55 -7.45
C GLY A 109 4.17 -13.91 -8.84
N GLU A 110 3.85 -12.64 -8.91
CA GLU A 110 3.78 -11.84 -10.14
C GLU A 110 5.11 -11.14 -10.49
N GLY A 111 6.17 -11.37 -9.73
CA GLY A 111 7.50 -10.84 -9.99
C GLY A 111 7.64 -9.33 -9.76
N ARG A 112 6.73 -8.68 -9.03
CA ARG A 112 6.77 -7.25 -8.71
C ARG A 112 7.42 -6.94 -7.36
N PHE A 113 7.50 -7.93 -6.46
CA PHE A 113 8.16 -7.79 -5.17
C PHE A 113 9.19 -8.91 -4.99
N ARG A 114 10.35 -8.59 -4.40
CA ARG A 114 11.41 -9.56 -4.18
C ARG A 114 11.15 -10.38 -2.93
N GLU A 115 11.28 -11.69 -3.06
CA GLU A 115 11.10 -12.63 -1.96
C GLU A 115 12.14 -12.45 -0.83
N ASP A 116 13.41 -12.17 -1.20
CA ASP A 116 14.48 -11.94 -0.23
C ASP A 116 14.24 -10.68 0.63
N LEU A 117 13.71 -9.61 0.04
CA LEU A 117 13.30 -8.40 0.75
C LEU A 117 12.11 -8.70 1.67
N TYR A 118 11.11 -9.45 1.20
CA TYR A 118 9.96 -9.83 2.00
C TYR A 118 10.38 -10.52 3.31
N TYR A 119 11.20 -11.58 3.25
CA TYR A 119 11.64 -12.27 4.46
C TYR A 119 12.48 -11.40 5.39
N ARG A 120 13.16 -10.40 4.87
CA ARG A 120 13.92 -9.46 5.71
C ARG A 120 13.04 -8.45 6.43
N LEU A 121 11.90 -8.07 5.83
CA LEU A 121 10.92 -7.13 6.41
C LEU A 121 9.91 -7.83 7.30
N HIS A 122 9.51 -9.05 6.97
CA HIS A 122 8.43 -9.80 7.62
C HIS A 122 8.87 -10.48 8.93
N VAL A 123 9.50 -9.70 9.83
CA VAL A 123 9.96 -10.21 11.14
C VAL A 123 8.84 -10.14 12.18
N ILE A 124 8.09 -9.04 12.20
CA ILE A 124 6.94 -8.85 13.10
C ILE A 124 5.78 -8.35 12.26
N PRO A 125 4.96 -9.25 11.70
CA PRO A 125 3.79 -8.86 10.93
C PRO A 125 2.69 -8.32 11.85
N ILE A 126 2.05 -7.23 11.41
CA ILE A 126 0.88 -6.65 12.06
C ILE A 126 -0.23 -6.58 11.02
N HIS A 127 -1.20 -7.46 11.16
CA HIS A 127 -2.39 -7.44 10.32
C HIS A 127 -3.41 -6.45 10.87
N LEU A 128 -3.84 -5.48 10.06
CA LEU A 128 -4.88 -4.51 10.40
C LEU A 128 -6.19 -4.93 9.73
N PRO A 129 -7.16 -5.48 10.48
CA PRO A 129 -8.44 -5.88 9.89
C PRO A 129 -9.21 -4.64 9.42
N PRO A 130 -10.04 -4.77 8.36
CA PRO A 130 -10.90 -3.69 7.90
C PRO A 130 -11.91 -3.30 8.98
N LEU A 131 -12.44 -2.07 8.91
CA LEU A 131 -13.33 -1.52 9.94
C LEU A 131 -14.56 -2.39 10.19
N ARG A 132 -15.14 -2.97 9.14
CA ARG A 132 -16.27 -3.92 9.22
C ARG A 132 -15.99 -5.21 10.01
N ALA A 133 -14.72 -5.56 10.19
CA ALA A 133 -14.28 -6.74 10.95
C ALA A 133 -13.83 -6.39 12.38
N ARG A 134 -14.03 -5.15 12.81
CA ARG A 134 -13.72 -4.66 14.15
C ARG A 134 -15.02 -4.41 14.89
N GLU A 135 -15.53 -5.42 15.56
CA GLU A 135 -16.77 -5.32 16.32
C GLU A 135 -16.69 -4.18 17.36
N GLY A 136 -17.66 -3.25 17.29
CA GLY A 136 -17.76 -2.12 18.21
C GLY A 136 -16.82 -0.94 17.96
N ASP A 137 -15.65 -1.13 17.38
CA ASP A 137 -14.65 -0.07 17.16
C ASP A 137 -15.18 1.09 16.28
N THR A 138 -16.15 0.80 15.41
CA THR A 138 -16.67 1.81 14.47
C THR A 138 -17.23 3.03 15.21
N LEU A 139 -18.06 2.82 16.25
CA LEU A 139 -18.65 3.93 17.01
C LEU A 139 -17.62 4.62 17.89
N ASP A 140 -16.71 3.88 18.51
CA ASP A 140 -15.68 4.46 19.37
C ASP A 140 -14.72 5.35 18.58
N ILE A 141 -14.31 4.87 17.39
CA ILE A 141 -13.50 5.65 16.45
C ILE A 141 -14.30 6.87 15.96
N ALA A 142 -15.56 6.67 15.60
CA ALA A 142 -16.43 7.75 15.11
C ALA A 142 -16.60 8.86 16.16
N ARG A 143 -16.91 8.51 17.43
CA ARG A 143 -17.04 9.49 18.52
C ARG A 143 -15.75 10.27 18.74
N LYS A 144 -14.61 9.58 18.75
CA LYS A 144 -13.33 10.26 18.91
C LYS A 144 -13.07 11.27 17.79
N ILE A 145 -13.30 10.88 16.54
CA ILE A 145 -13.14 11.75 15.36
C ILE A 145 -14.14 12.92 15.43
N LEU A 146 -15.39 12.66 15.83
CA LEU A 146 -16.42 13.70 15.97
C LEU A 146 -15.97 14.78 16.95
N ILE A 147 -15.50 14.39 18.13
CA ILE A 147 -15.05 15.33 19.16
C ILE A 147 -13.83 16.13 18.68
N GLU A 148 -12.87 15.48 18.03
CA GLU A 148 -11.68 16.13 17.46
C GLU A 148 -12.08 17.18 16.41
N PHE A 149 -12.93 16.83 15.44
CA PHE A 149 -13.38 17.75 14.41
C PHE A 149 -14.33 18.83 14.92
N ALA A 150 -15.20 18.53 15.89
CA ALA A 150 -16.05 19.51 16.53
C ALA A 150 -15.22 20.61 17.25
N ALA A 151 -14.15 20.21 17.91
CA ALA A 151 -13.22 21.14 18.55
C ALA A 151 -12.46 22.00 17.53
N GLU A 152 -11.97 21.42 16.42
CA GLU A 152 -11.33 22.14 15.32
C GLU A 152 -12.24 23.21 14.70
N GLU A 153 -13.51 22.87 14.48
CA GLU A 153 -14.50 23.73 13.82
C GLU A 153 -15.34 24.59 14.79
N ASN A 154 -14.99 24.62 16.10
CA ASN A 154 -15.75 25.33 17.14
C ASN A 154 -17.25 24.95 17.16
N LYS A 155 -17.56 23.68 16.98
CA LYS A 155 -18.90 23.10 17.04
C LYS A 155 -19.13 22.40 18.38
N ARG A 156 -20.42 22.13 18.71
CA ARG A 156 -20.81 21.51 19.98
C ARG A 156 -21.14 20.03 19.88
N PHE A 157 -20.88 19.39 18.74
CA PHE A 157 -21.15 17.97 18.57
C PHE A 157 -20.35 17.14 19.55
N HIS A 158 -21.02 16.20 20.22
CA HIS A 158 -20.40 15.33 21.22
C HIS A 158 -20.79 13.84 21.06
N ASP A 159 -21.93 13.52 20.40
CA ASP A 159 -22.35 12.14 20.18
C ASP A 159 -23.28 12.03 18.95
N PHE A 160 -23.71 10.81 18.66
CA PHE A 160 -24.59 10.41 17.59
C PHE A 160 -25.96 10.01 18.14
N ASP A 161 -27.04 10.36 17.42
CA ASP A 161 -28.35 9.80 17.64
C ASP A 161 -28.34 8.27 17.53
N PRO A 162 -29.21 7.53 18.25
CA PRO A 162 -29.31 6.07 18.14
C PRO A 162 -29.54 5.55 16.71
N GLU A 163 -30.23 6.31 15.87
CA GLU A 163 -30.45 5.97 14.47
C GLU A 163 -29.14 6.04 13.67
N VAL A 164 -28.37 7.14 13.82
CA VAL A 164 -27.05 7.30 13.19
C VAL A 164 -26.08 6.22 13.66
N SER A 165 -26.11 5.90 14.95
CA SER A 165 -25.28 4.83 15.53
C SER A 165 -25.56 3.48 14.86
N ARG A 166 -26.84 3.15 14.62
CA ARG A 166 -27.23 1.93 13.88
C ARG A 166 -26.78 1.98 12.42
N MET A 167 -26.91 3.13 11.74
CA MET A 167 -26.44 3.29 10.36
C MET A 167 -24.93 3.05 10.26
N PHE A 168 -24.16 3.61 11.16
CA PHE A 168 -22.69 3.47 11.15
C PHE A 168 -22.24 2.04 11.43
N LEU A 169 -22.92 1.31 12.31
CA LEU A 169 -22.64 -0.11 12.59
C LEU A 169 -22.98 -1.02 11.40
N ASN A 170 -24.05 -0.71 10.67
CA ASN A 170 -24.53 -1.55 9.57
C ASN A 170 -23.84 -1.23 8.23
N TYR A 171 -23.21 -0.08 8.11
CA TYR A 171 -22.52 0.30 6.86
C TYR A 171 -21.18 -0.41 6.72
N PRO A 172 -20.85 -0.99 5.56
CA PRO A 172 -19.66 -1.84 5.38
C PRO A 172 -18.32 -1.09 5.34
N TRP A 173 -18.34 0.22 5.28
CA TRP A 173 -17.15 1.10 5.27
C TRP A 173 -16.03 0.64 4.30
N PRO A 174 -16.28 0.58 2.98
CA PRO A 174 -15.28 0.12 2.02
C PRO A 174 -13.98 0.94 2.06
N GLY A 175 -14.06 2.25 2.36
CA GLY A 175 -12.92 3.13 2.58
C GLY A 175 -12.41 3.17 4.02
N ASN A 176 -12.88 2.24 4.87
CA ASN A 176 -12.47 2.10 6.26
C ASN A 176 -12.50 3.41 7.06
N VAL A 177 -11.52 3.63 7.94
CA VAL A 177 -11.43 4.82 8.80
C VAL A 177 -11.32 6.11 7.99
N ARG A 178 -10.67 6.09 6.82
CA ARG A 178 -10.55 7.29 5.96
C ARG A 178 -11.91 7.75 5.43
N GLN A 179 -12.77 6.81 5.04
CA GLN A 179 -14.16 7.13 4.65
C GLN A 179 -14.96 7.65 5.84
N LEU A 180 -14.86 6.99 6.99
CA LEU A 180 -15.52 7.42 8.22
C LEU A 180 -15.13 8.86 8.60
N GLN A 181 -13.84 9.18 8.57
CA GLN A 181 -13.33 10.53 8.80
C GLN A 181 -13.94 11.56 7.84
N ASN A 182 -14.00 11.25 6.54
CA ASN A 182 -14.56 12.15 5.54
C ASN A 182 -16.07 12.39 5.78
N VAL A 183 -16.83 11.35 6.13
CA VAL A 183 -18.26 11.46 6.46
C VAL A 183 -18.46 12.35 7.68
N ILE A 184 -17.72 12.11 8.77
CA ILE A 184 -17.86 12.89 10.01
C ILE A 184 -17.40 14.34 9.79
N ARG A 185 -16.31 14.58 9.05
CA ARG A 185 -15.86 15.95 8.72
C ARG A 185 -16.95 16.69 7.93
N ASN A 186 -17.57 16.05 6.96
CA ASN A 186 -18.69 16.63 6.20
C ASN A 186 -19.84 17.01 7.12
N ILE A 187 -20.26 16.11 8.03
CA ILE A 187 -21.31 16.37 9.01
C ILE A 187 -20.98 17.60 9.86
N VAL A 188 -19.78 17.65 10.43
CA VAL A 188 -19.37 18.72 11.35
C VAL A 188 -19.27 20.06 10.62
N VAL A 189 -18.71 20.10 9.42
CA VAL A 189 -18.56 21.35 8.67
C VAL A 189 -19.90 21.93 8.25
N LEU A 190 -20.81 21.10 7.71
CA LEU A 190 -22.05 21.56 7.10
C LEU A 190 -23.18 21.80 8.11
N ASN A 191 -23.11 21.24 9.30
CA ASN A 191 -24.22 21.28 10.26
C ASN A 191 -23.84 21.97 11.57
N LYS A 192 -24.88 22.21 12.41
CA LYS A 192 -24.76 22.74 13.77
C LYS A 192 -25.67 21.93 14.67
N GLY A 193 -25.24 21.66 15.90
CA GLY A 193 -26.01 20.91 16.88
C GLY A 193 -25.11 20.37 17.98
N GLU A 194 -25.72 19.60 18.88
CA GLU A 194 -25.02 18.89 19.95
C GLU A 194 -24.96 17.38 19.67
N LEU A 195 -25.99 16.85 19.00
CA LEU A 195 -26.06 15.46 18.52
C LEU A 195 -26.11 15.44 17.00
N VAL A 196 -25.49 14.43 16.41
CA VAL A 196 -25.61 14.17 14.98
C VAL A 196 -26.87 13.36 14.72
N THR A 197 -27.77 13.90 13.89
CA THR A 197 -29.04 13.28 13.52
C THR A 197 -28.99 12.67 12.12
N ALA A 198 -29.94 11.79 11.79
CA ALA A 198 -29.92 11.01 10.54
C ALA A 198 -29.94 11.88 9.27
N ASP A 199 -30.61 13.03 9.32
CA ASP A 199 -30.69 13.99 8.21
C ASP A 199 -29.33 14.66 7.89
N MET A 200 -28.42 14.69 8.84
CA MET A 200 -27.06 15.23 8.67
C MET A 200 -26.09 14.22 8.00
N VAL A 201 -26.43 12.95 7.96
CA VAL A 201 -25.56 11.90 7.43
C VAL A 201 -25.65 11.87 5.90
N PRO A 202 -24.55 12.07 5.17
CA PRO A 202 -24.56 12.10 3.72
C PRO A 202 -24.72 10.71 3.09
N ALA A 203 -25.19 10.67 1.85
CA ALA A 203 -25.11 9.47 1.02
C ALA A 203 -23.61 9.12 0.76
N PRO A 204 -23.24 7.84 0.62
CA PRO A 204 -24.11 6.66 0.55
C PRO A 204 -24.45 6.01 1.90
N VAL A 205 -23.99 6.56 3.03
CA VAL A 205 -24.24 5.98 4.37
C VAL A 205 -25.71 6.08 4.74
N ASN A 206 -26.34 7.23 4.46
CA ASN A 206 -27.77 7.42 4.54
C ASN A 206 -28.36 7.69 3.15
N PRO A 207 -28.88 6.68 2.42
CA PRO A 207 -29.46 6.88 1.10
C PRO A 207 -30.79 7.68 1.11
N VAL A 208 -31.43 7.79 2.27
CA VAL A 208 -32.70 8.52 2.45
C VAL A 208 -32.47 9.95 2.96
N GLY A 209 -31.30 10.22 3.56
CA GLY A 209 -30.97 11.51 4.15
C GLY A 209 -30.85 12.61 3.10
N SER A 210 -31.83 13.53 3.13
CA SER A 210 -31.75 14.81 2.42
C SER A 210 -31.05 15.81 3.34
N GLY A 211 -29.74 15.73 3.49
CA GLY A 211 -28.99 16.77 4.21
C GLY A 211 -29.23 18.14 3.56
N PRO A 212 -29.29 19.25 4.34
CA PRO A 212 -29.51 20.61 3.83
C PRO A 212 -28.26 21.13 3.11
N GLY A 213 -27.91 20.53 2.00
CA GLY A 213 -26.73 20.87 1.20
C GLY A 213 -26.80 20.38 -0.23
N ARG A 214 -27.95 19.84 -0.62
CA ARG A 214 -28.17 19.50 -2.02
C ARG A 214 -28.42 20.77 -2.81
N VAL A 215 -27.40 21.35 -3.41
CA VAL A 215 -27.55 22.35 -4.48
C VAL A 215 -28.37 21.66 -5.58
N PRO A 216 -29.58 22.16 -5.93
CA PRO A 216 -30.32 21.60 -7.06
C PRO A 216 -29.58 22.01 -8.32
N GLY A 217 -28.89 21.08 -8.98
CA GLY A 217 -28.27 21.42 -10.25
C GLY A 217 -27.07 20.60 -10.70
N MET A 218 -26.54 19.65 -9.92
CA MET A 218 -25.57 18.70 -10.47
C MET A 218 -26.21 17.32 -10.63
N MET A 219 -27.08 17.20 -11.64
CA MET A 219 -27.37 15.89 -12.22
C MET A 219 -26.05 15.32 -12.73
N ALA A 220 -25.71 14.12 -12.24
CA ALA A 220 -24.72 13.30 -12.88
C ALA A 220 -25.18 13.04 -14.31
N THR A 221 -24.67 13.80 -15.25
CA THR A 221 -24.77 13.45 -16.65
C THR A 221 -23.90 12.23 -16.86
N SER A 222 -24.51 11.06 -16.80
CA SER A 222 -24.02 9.88 -17.48
C SER A 222 -23.93 10.26 -18.97
N SER A 223 -22.79 10.74 -19.39
CA SER A 223 -22.50 10.96 -20.81
C SER A 223 -22.25 9.59 -21.45
N THR A 224 -23.36 8.97 -21.84
CA THR A 224 -23.35 7.99 -22.92
C THR A 224 -23.15 8.78 -24.21
N PHE A 225 -21.90 9.03 -24.54
CA PHE A 225 -21.51 9.52 -25.86
C PHE A 225 -21.66 8.34 -26.84
N ALA A 226 -22.84 8.21 -27.44
CA ALA A 226 -23.00 7.51 -28.71
C ALA A 226 -22.83 8.55 -29.82
N PRO A 227 -21.84 8.45 -30.71
CA PRO A 227 -21.80 9.31 -31.88
C PRO A 227 -22.85 8.81 -32.88
N SER A 228 -23.89 9.61 -33.09
CA SER A 228 -24.84 9.47 -34.21
C SER A 228 -24.12 9.82 -35.51
N LEU A 229 -23.93 8.83 -36.36
CA LEU A 229 -23.54 8.97 -37.76
C LEU A 229 -24.76 9.39 -38.61
N PRO A 230 -24.60 10.32 -39.55
CA PRO A 230 -25.66 10.65 -40.50
C PRO A 230 -25.78 9.58 -41.56
N SER A 231 -27.01 9.15 -41.83
CA SER A 231 -27.40 8.26 -42.92
C SER A 231 -27.26 8.92 -44.27
N GLN A 232 -26.41 8.37 -45.15
CA GLN A 232 -26.60 8.54 -46.61
C GLN A 232 -26.23 7.25 -47.36
N GLY A 233 -27.20 6.71 -48.00
CA GLY A 233 -27.34 6.13 -49.33
C GLY A 233 -26.34 5.13 -49.89
N GLY A 234 -26.80 3.89 -50.00
CA GLY A 234 -26.81 3.04 -51.22
C GLY A 234 -25.47 2.60 -51.81
N ALA A 235 -25.17 1.31 -51.65
CA ALA A 235 -24.84 0.34 -52.70
C ALA A 235 -24.30 -0.96 -52.06
N SER A 236 -24.96 -2.06 -52.29
CA SER A 236 -24.48 -3.46 -52.07
C SER A 236 -23.67 -3.93 -53.29
N PRO A 237 -23.14 -5.19 -53.29
CA PRO A 237 -22.14 -5.78 -52.39
C PRO A 237 -20.96 -6.36 -53.19
N MET A 238 -19.82 -6.57 -52.56
CA MET A 238 -18.88 -7.60 -53.03
C MET A 238 -18.27 -8.32 -51.83
N ALA A 239 -18.48 -9.62 -51.80
CA ALA A 239 -17.92 -10.57 -50.86
C ALA A 239 -16.42 -10.73 -51.08
N VAL A 240 -15.64 -10.54 -50.00
CA VAL A 240 -14.25 -11.00 -49.95
C VAL A 240 -14.09 -11.84 -48.69
N ALA A 241 -13.66 -13.08 -48.89
CA ALA A 241 -13.43 -14.09 -47.88
C ALA A 241 -12.25 -13.70 -46.95
N PRO A 242 -12.26 -14.15 -45.67
CA PRO A 242 -11.15 -13.92 -44.76
C PRO A 242 -9.97 -14.84 -45.03
N PRO A 243 -8.72 -14.39 -44.82
CA PRO A 243 -7.56 -15.27 -44.89
C PRO A 243 -7.49 -16.19 -43.66
N GLN A 244 -7.35 -17.49 -43.94
CA GLN A 244 -7.01 -18.49 -42.94
C GLN A 244 -5.54 -18.32 -42.53
N ASN A 245 -5.27 -18.04 -41.28
CA ASN A 245 -3.94 -18.16 -40.69
C ASN A 245 -3.86 -19.49 -39.94
N SER A 246 -3.08 -20.38 -40.49
CA SER A 246 -2.66 -21.66 -39.95
C SER A 246 -1.76 -21.49 -38.74
N VAL A 247 -2.12 -22.16 -37.64
CA VAL A 247 -1.33 -22.29 -36.41
C VAL A 247 -0.21 -23.31 -36.67
N PRO A 248 1.06 -23.04 -36.40
CA PRO A 248 2.08 -24.08 -36.37
C PRO A 248 2.06 -24.80 -35.03
N SER A 249 1.97 -26.11 -35.09
CA SER A 249 2.10 -27.07 -34.01
C SER A 249 3.45 -26.95 -33.30
N ALA A 250 3.43 -26.83 -31.98
CA ALA A 250 4.61 -26.81 -31.13
C ALA A 250 5.20 -28.22 -31.05
N SER A 251 6.44 -28.35 -31.51
CA SER A 251 7.30 -29.53 -31.34
C SER A 251 7.91 -29.54 -29.91
N ASN A 252 7.87 -30.72 -29.31
CA ASN A 252 8.50 -31.11 -28.05
C ASN A 252 9.95 -30.64 -27.91
N SER A 253 10.25 -29.96 -26.80
CA SER A 253 11.62 -29.73 -26.32
C SER A 253 11.94 -30.66 -25.13
N PRO A 254 13.07 -31.39 -25.16
CA PRO A 254 13.42 -32.45 -24.21
C PRO A 254 14.09 -31.91 -22.91
N LEU A 255 13.73 -30.74 -22.42
CA LEU A 255 14.31 -30.14 -21.20
C LEU A 255 13.47 -30.32 -19.92
N ALA A 256 12.25 -30.89 -20.03
CA ALA A 256 11.38 -31.08 -18.88
C ALA A 256 11.55 -32.42 -18.16
N GLU A 257 12.23 -33.40 -18.76
CA GLU A 257 12.40 -34.75 -18.17
C GLU A 257 13.61 -34.88 -17.25
N ASN A 258 14.59 -33.98 -17.29
CA ASN A 258 15.79 -34.10 -16.46
C ASN A 258 15.68 -33.50 -15.04
N LEU A 259 14.65 -32.68 -14.76
CA LEU A 259 14.45 -32.09 -13.41
C LEU A 259 13.65 -33.00 -12.48
N ALA A 260 12.89 -33.95 -12.99
CA ALA A 260 12.13 -34.92 -12.18
C ALA A 260 12.97 -36.11 -11.68
N ALA A 261 14.08 -36.42 -12.35
CA ALA A 261 14.94 -37.55 -11.98
C ALA A 261 15.95 -37.21 -10.86
N GLU A 262 16.26 -35.95 -10.64
CA GLU A 262 17.23 -35.52 -9.62
C GLU A 262 16.57 -35.35 -8.24
N ALA A 263 15.27 -35.05 -8.18
CA ALA A 263 14.52 -34.93 -6.93
C ALA A 263 14.22 -36.29 -6.26
N LEU A 264 14.24 -37.40 -7.02
CA LEU A 264 13.97 -38.73 -6.47
C LEU A 264 15.23 -39.44 -5.90
N ARG A 265 16.44 -38.94 -6.16
CA ARG A 265 17.68 -39.52 -5.64
C ARG A 265 18.11 -38.93 -4.29
N ALA A 266 17.54 -37.86 -3.84
CA ALA A 266 17.86 -37.22 -2.55
C ALA A 266 17.11 -37.77 -1.33
N THR A 267 16.16 -38.70 -1.52
CA THR A 267 15.31 -39.23 -0.43
C THR A 267 15.58 -40.68 -0.03
N THR A 268 16.57 -41.34 -0.62
CA THR A 268 16.94 -42.72 -0.22
C THR A 268 18.43 -42.86 0.07
N GLY A 269 18.86 -42.48 1.25
CA GLY A 269 20.20 -42.71 1.77
C GLY A 269 20.16 -42.68 3.28
N GLY A 270 19.62 -43.76 3.87
CA GLY A 270 19.57 -43.95 5.32
C GLY A 270 20.89 -44.35 5.92
N SER A 271 21.04 -43.92 7.13
CA SER A 271 21.57 -44.58 8.32
C SER A 271 22.69 -45.57 8.10
N THR A 272 23.85 -45.29 8.66
CA THR A 272 24.59 -46.22 9.55
C THR A 272 25.63 -45.44 10.35
N ASN A 273 25.49 -45.52 11.65
CA ASN A 273 26.50 -45.24 12.68
C ASN A 273 27.35 -46.50 12.85
N PRO A 274 28.68 -46.43 13.12
CA PRO A 274 29.07 -47.04 14.36
C PRO A 274 30.03 -46.24 15.25
N MET A 275 29.86 -46.48 16.52
CA MET A 275 30.69 -46.21 17.69
C MET A 275 32.21 -46.44 17.46
N GLY A 276 33.00 -45.64 18.17
CA GLY A 276 34.43 -45.87 18.42
C GLY A 276 34.96 -44.97 19.52
N MET A 277 35.02 -45.52 20.72
CA MET A 277 35.69 -44.98 21.92
C MET A 277 37.15 -44.60 21.67
N ALA A 278 37.66 -43.55 22.34
CA ALA A 278 38.84 -43.57 23.21
C ALA A 278 39.07 -42.21 23.88
N ARG A 279 39.16 -42.20 25.17
CA ARG A 279 39.90 -41.27 26.06
C ARG A 279 41.30 -41.88 26.27
N PRO A 280 42.30 -41.30 27.02
CA PRO A 280 42.42 -40.00 27.69
C PRO A 280 43.88 -39.40 27.66
N SER A 281 44.06 -38.35 28.48
CA SER A 281 45.31 -37.87 29.13
C SER A 281 46.15 -36.85 28.31
N ALA A 282 46.37 -35.64 28.75
CA ALA A 282 47.00 -35.08 29.92
C ALA A 282 46.67 -33.57 29.99
#